data_4e6971b8184d7f6963470ea022e4632b
#
_entry.id   4e6971b8184d7f6963470ea022e4632b
#
_cell.length_a   1.000
_cell.length_b   1.000
_cell.length_c   1.000
_cell.angle_alpha   90.00
_cell.angle_beta   90.00
_cell.angle_gamma   90.00
#
_symmetry.space_group_name_H-M   'P 1'
#
loop_
_entity.id
_entity.type
_entity.pdbx_description
1 polymer ?
#
loop_
_entity_poly.entity_id
_entity_poly.type
_entity_poly.pdbx_seq_one_letter_code
_entity_poly.pdbx_strand_id
1 'polypeptide(L)'
;AMPWNKLYRTEYAQQVPFDTQYTLGEDLQFVLDYIALLSSREPAFTYTVLTAPLTFYDCSRGGTLSTRYHADYCKIWPEHFAKLNKACCNAHCPQEDMRPLHRAELTVYAEGVADILRRDPAKRAAVRRDKAIAALRSPWLHALLERMRIERCYSAYYLPCRWRSVRLTFTLAEAKRTGSPMFGKLDWAGYYLLGGRLRRD
;
A
#
# COMPACT_ATOMS: atom_id res chain seq x y z
N ALA A 1 4.69 -3.88 5.94
CA ALA A 1 5.19 -4.81 6.95
C ALA A 1 6.69 -4.90 6.80
N MET A 2 7.41 -4.83 7.89
CA MET A 2 8.88 -4.89 7.91
C MET A 2 9.26 -6.06 8.82
N PRO A 3 9.93 -7.12 8.31
CA PRO A 3 10.24 -8.28 9.13
C PRO A 3 11.27 -7.98 10.21
N TRP A 4 12.22 -7.09 9.95
CA TRP A 4 13.31 -6.77 10.88
C TRP A 4 12.90 -6.03 12.16
N ASN A 5 11.67 -5.51 12.24
CA ASN A 5 11.16 -4.89 13.46
C ASN A 5 10.28 -5.84 14.29
N LYS A 6 10.42 -7.13 14.07
CA LYS A 6 9.65 -8.20 14.73
C LYS A 6 10.55 -9.31 15.17
N LEU A 7 10.18 -9.95 16.28
CA LEU A 7 10.75 -11.21 16.71
C LEU A 7 9.78 -12.33 16.36
N TYR A 8 10.30 -13.39 15.79
CA TYR A 8 9.55 -14.54 15.33
C TYR A 8 9.95 -15.78 16.10
N ARG A 9 9.00 -16.67 16.37
CA ARG A 9 9.35 -18.01 16.86
C ARG A 9 10.06 -18.77 15.75
N THR A 10 11.26 -19.23 16.01
CA THR A 10 12.13 -19.89 15.04
C THR A 10 11.48 -21.10 14.39
N GLU A 11 10.78 -21.90 15.17
CA GLU A 11 10.07 -23.11 14.74
C GLU A 11 9.03 -22.86 13.63
N TYR A 12 8.37 -21.70 13.63
CA TYR A 12 7.44 -21.31 12.58
C TYR A 12 8.14 -20.55 11.46
N ALA A 13 9.09 -19.68 11.78
CA ALA A 13 9.81 -18.90 10.79
C ALA A 13 10.59 -19.78 9.80
N GLN A 14 11.15 -20.91 10.25
CA GLN A 14 11.85 -21.88 9.41
C GLN A 14 10.93 -22.63 8.44
N GLN A 15 9.61 -22.64 8.68
CA GLN A 15 8.63 -23.29 7.81
C GLN A 15 8.07 -22.34 6.73
N VAL A 16 8.39 -21.04 6.83
CA VAL A 16 7.91 -20.01 5.89
C VAL A 16 9.09 -19.46 5.11
N PRO A 17 9.32 -19.96 3.88
CA PRO A 17 10.40 -19.44 3.05
C PRO A 17 10.08 -18.04 2.55
N PHE A 18 11.10 -17.23 2.32
CA PHE A 18 10.97 -16.03 1.53
C PHE A 18 10.71 -16.39 0.06
N ASP A 19 9.65 -15.82 -0.51
CA ASP A 19 9.35 -16.04 -1.92
C ASP A 19 10.29 -15.20 -2.80
N THR A 20 11.23 -15.88 -3.44
CA THR A 20 12.23 -15.25 -4.30
C THR A 20 11.69 -14.80 -5.66
N GLN A 21 10.42 -15.12 -5.99
CA GLN A 21 9.78 -14.63 -7.20
C GLN A 21 9.39 -13.15 -7.09
N TYR A 22 9.18 -12.66 -5.87
CA TYR A 22 8.90 -11.25 -5.63
C TYR A 22 10.19 -10.46 -5.46
N THR A 23 10.37 -9.45 -6.28
CA THR A 23 11.47 -8.47 -6.16
C THR A 23 11.08 -7.26 -5.31
N LEU A 24 9.85 -7.22 -4.83
CA LEU A 24 9.29 -6.15 -4.01
C LEU A 24 8.15 -6.71 -3.17
N GLY A 25 8.15 -6.41 -1.87
CA GLY A 25 7.09 -6.81 -0.95
C GLY A 25 7.17 -8.27 -0.45
N GLU A 26 8.30 -8.96 -0.69
CA GLU A 26 8.61 -10.27 -0.14
C GLU A 26 8.50 -10.30 1.39
N ASP A 27 8.86 -9.19 2.02
CA ASP A 27 8.73 -8.96 3.46
C ASP A 27 7.28 -9.05 3.95
N LEU A 28 6.37 -8.44 3.19
CA LEU A 28 4.94 -8.50 3.51
C LEU A 28 4.41 -9.92 3.33
N GLN A 29 4.83 -10.60 2.26
CA GLN A 29 4.43 -11.98 2.00
C GLN A 29 4.87 -12.89 3.15
N PHE A 30 6.16 -12.82 3.52
CA PHE A 30 6.69 -13.59 4.65
C PHE A 30 5.87 -13.36 5.94
N VAL A 31 5.59 -12.10 6.29
CA VAL A 31 4.82 -11.78 7.50
C VAL A 31 3.40 -12.37 7.43
N LEU A 32 2.74 -12.28 6.28
CA LEU A 32 1.38 -12.82 6.11
C LEU A 32 1.37 -14.35 6.19
N ASP A 33 2.34 -15.02 5.57
CA ASP A 33 2.45 -16.48 5.61
C ASP A 33 2.81 -16.97 7.02
N TYR A 34 3.70 -16.26 7.73
CA TYR A 34 4.00 -16.54 9.13
C TYR A 34 2.74 -16.42 10.02
N ILE A 35 1.98 -15.32 9.89
CA ILE A 35 0.76 -15.14 10.67
C ILE A 35 -0.27 -16.22 10.32
N ALA A 36 -0.42 -16.59 9.05
CA ALA A 36 -1.33 -17.65 8.63
C ALA A 36 -0.95 -19.00 9.24
N LEU A 37 0.34 -19.35 9.22
CA LEU A 37 0.84 -20.58 9.85
C LEU A 37 0.63 -20.57 11.37
N LEU A 38 0.99 -19.47 12.03
CA LEU A 38 0.82 -19.32 13.48
C LEU A 38 -0.66 -19.45 13.87
N SER A 39 -1.56 -18.76 13.16
CA SER A 39 -3.01 -18.83 13.42
C SER A 39 -3.59 -20.22 13.23
N SER A 40 -3.04 -21.02 12.31
CA SER A 40 -3.47 -22.39 12.06
C SER A 40 -3.04 -23.36 13.16
N ARG A 41 -1.93 -23.06 13.84
CA ARG A 41 -1.36 -23.90 14.90
C ARG A 41 -1.79 -23.47 16.30
N GLU A 42 -1.91 -22.17 16.49
CA GLU A 42 -2.26 -21.53 17.76
C GLU A 42 -3.36 -20.49 17.54
N PRO A 43 -4.64 -20.89 17.47
CA PRO A 43 -5.74 -19.96 17.19
C PRO A 43 -5.86 -18.79 18.19
N ALA A 44 -5.36 -18.98 19.42
CA ALA A 44 -5.35 -17.96 20.48
C ALA A 44 -3.97 -17.34 20.70
N PHE A 45 -3.13 -17.25 19.65
CA PHE A 45 -1.82 -16.64 19.79
C PHE A 45 -1.91 -15.15 20.18
N THR A 46 -0.93 -14.71 20.94
CA THR A 46 -0.79 -13.31 21.36
C THR A 46 0.47 -12.71 20.77
N TYR A 47 0.47 -11.38 20.64
CA TYR A 47 1.66 -10.61 20.29
C TYR A 47 1.89 -9.51 21.31
N THR A 48 3.16 -9.13 21.47
CA THR A 48 3.55 -8.04 22.37
C THR A 48 4.21 -6.94 21.57
N VAL A 49 3.81 -5.70 21.80
CA VAL A 49 4.45 -4.53 21.22
C VAL A 49 5.52 -4.03 22.18
N LEU A 50 6.77 -4.01 21.72
CA LEU A 50 7.88 -3.41 22.46
C LEU A 50 7.99 -1.95 22.07
N THR A 51 7.98 -1.05 23.06
CA THR A 51 8.08 0.39 22.85
C THR A 51 9.54 0.88 22.77
N ALA A 52 10.50 0.04 23.21
CA ALA A 52 11.91 0.36 23.10
C ALA A 52 12.39 0.22 21.64
N PRO A 53 13.18 1.17 21.11
CA PRO A 53 13.77 1.06 19.79
C PRO A 53 14.87 -0.01 19.80
N LEU A 54 14.61 -1.17 19.16
CA LEU A 54 15.55 -2.29 19.11
C LEU A 54 16.37 -2.32 17.81
N THR A 55 15.96 -1.55 16.78
CA THR A 55 16.61 -1.55 15.49
C THR A 55 16.77 -0.13 14.96
N PHE A 56 17.88 0.13 14.27
CA PHE A 56 18.12 1.36 13.52
C PHE A 56 18.06 1.05 12.03
N TYR A 57 17.23 1.80 11.31
CA TYR A 57 17.16 1.71 9.86
C TYR A 57 17.92 2.89 9.24
N ASP A 58 19.06 2.60 8.60
CA ASP A 58 19.85 3.61 7.91
C ASP A 58 19.24 3.94 6.54
N CYS A 59 18.61 5.10 6.44
CA CYS A 59 18.05 5.62 5.20
C CYS A 59 19.05 6.46 4.38
N SER A 60 20.30 6.63 4.83
CA SER A 60 21.27 7.50 4.19
C SER A 60 21.87 6.93 2.91
N ARG A 61 21.81 5.61 2.73
CA ARG A 61 22.37 4.92 1.58
C ARG A 61 21.43 4.96 0.39
N GLY A 62 21.81 5.67 -0.67
CA GLY A 62 21.16 5.61 -1.98
C GLY A 62 21.33 4.23 -2.64
N GLY A 63 20.43 3.88 -3.58
CA GLY A 63 20.55 2.66 -4.38
C GLY A 63 20.02 1.38 -3.72
N THR A 64 19.29 1.50 -2.61
CA THR A 64 18.59 0.37 -1.97
C THR A 64 17.47 -0.17 -2.86
N LEU A 65 17.04 -1.41 -2.65
CA LEU A 65 15.92 -2.02 -3.39
C LEU A 65 14.67 -1.15 -3.35
N SER A 66 14.36 -0.53 -2.22
CA SER A 66 13.21 0.36 -2.03
C SER A 66 13.30 1.67 -2.82
N THR A 67 14.50 2.08 -3.27
CA THR A 67 14.70 3.30 -4.05
C THR A 67 14.81 3.05 -5.55
N ARG A 68 14.81 1.78 -6.00
CA ARG A 68 14.84 1.43 -7.42
C ARG A 68 13.46 1.59 -8.05
N TYR A 69 13.44 1.86 -9.36
CA TYR A 69 12.21 1.77 -10.14
C TYR A 69 11.85 0.30 -10.39
N HIS A 70 10.62 -0.06 -10.12
CA HIS A 70 10.07 -1.39 -10.38
C HIS A 70 8.99 -1.29 -11.46
N ALA A 71 9.27 -1.82 -12.65
CA ALA A 71 8.35 -1.76 -13.79
C ALA A 71 6.98 -2.41 -13.49
N ASP A 72 6.99 -3.46 -12.69
CA ASP A 72 5.80 -4.22 -12.33
C ASP A 72 5.13 -3.77 -11.01
N TYR A 73 5.51 -2.61 -10.46
CA TYR A 73 4.99 -2.09 -9.21
C TYR A 73 3.46 -2.12 -9.15
N CYS A 74 2.80 -1.62 -10.20
CA CYS A 74 1.34 -1.58 -10.29
C CYS A 74 0.68 -2.95 -10.54
N LYS A 75 1.45 -4.04 -10.72
CA LYS A 75 0.96 -5.43 -10.77
C LYS A 75 1.21 -6.13 -9.43
N ILE A 76 2.39 -5.99 -8.89
CA ILE A 76 2.83 -6.68 -7.67
C ILE A 76 1.99 -6.24 -6.45
N TRP A 77 1.79 -4.93 -6.26
CA TRP A 77 1.05 -4.45 -5.10
C TRP A 77 -0.42 -4.89 -5.04
N PRO A 78 -1.19 -4.91 -6.15
CA PRO A 78 -2.51 -5.55 -6.17
C PRO A 78 -2.53 -6.97 -5.64
N GLU A 79 -1.53 -7.80 -5.99
CA GLU A 79 -1.44 -9.19 -5.52
C GLU A 79 -1.17 -9.23 -3.99
N HIS A 80 -0.25 -8.41 -3.50
CA HIS A 80 0.03 -8.30 -2.07
C HIS A 80 -1.20 -7.85 -1.28
N PHE A 81 -1.90 -6.83 -1.76
CA PHE A 81 -3.12 -6.36 -1.10
C PHE A 81 -4.26 -7.37 -1.18
N ALA A 82 -4.38 -8.13 -2.27
CA ALA A 82 -5.36 -9.21 -2.35
C ALA A 82 -5.10 -10.28 -1.27
N LYS A 83 -3.84 -10.65 -1.05
CA LYS A 83 -3.45 -11.60 0.00
C LYS A 83 -3.71 -11.04 1.40
N LEU A 84 -3.38 -9.75 1.62
CA LEU A 84 -3.64 -9.07 2.89
C LEU A 84 -5.15 -8.95 3.16
N ASN A 85 -5.95 -8.55 2.17
CA ASN A 85 -7.41 -8.50 2.28
C ASN A 85 -7.99 -9.86 2.64
N LYS A 86 -7.51 -10.94 1.98
CA LYS A 86 -7.93 -12.31 2.29
C LYS A 86 -7.58 -12.70 3.73
N ALA A 87 -6.38 -12.35 4.20
CA ALA A 87 -5.99 -12.59 5.59
C ALA A 87 -6.88 -11.85 6.59
N CYS A 88 -7.22 -10.58 6.33
CA CYS A 88 -8.14 -9.80 7.14
C CYS A 88 -9.56 -10.39 7.15
N CYS A 89 -10.06 -10.83 5.98
CA CYS A 89 -11.36 -11.50 5.89
C CYS A 89 -11.39 -12.81 6.70
N ASN A 90 -10.34 -13.62 6.60
CA ASN A 90 -10.23 -14.87 7.35
C ASN A 90 -10.15 -14.62 8.88
N ALA A 91 -9.56 -13.50 9.28
CA ALA A 91 -9.51 -13.05 10.67
C ALA A 91 -10.81 -12.34 11.13
N HIS A 92 -11.85 -12.32 10.30
CA HIS A 92 -13.12 -11.63 10.58
C HIS A 92 -12.96 -10.16 11.00
N CYS A 93 -11.97 -9.46 10.38
CA CYS A 93 -11.76 -8.04 10.65
C CYS A 93 -13.04 -7.24 10.33
N PRO A 94 -13.49 -6.36 11.24
CA PRO A 94 -14.63 -5.47 10.98
C PRO A 94 -14.43 -4.62 9.72
N GLN A 95 -15.49 -4.37 8.97
CA GLN A 95 -15.40 -3.59 7.73
C GLN A 95 -14.83 -2.17 7.97
N GLU A 96 -15.08 -1.59 9.11
CA GLU A 96 -14.53 -0.29 9.49
C GLU A 96 -13.01 -0.31 9.60
N ASP A 97 -12.42 -1.44 10.02
CA ASP A 97 -10.97 -1.62 10.12
C ASP A 97 -10.33 -1.87 8.74
N MET A 98 -11.10 -2.25 7.74
CA MET A 98 -10.62 -2.40 6.36
C MET A 98 -10.44 -1.07 5.63
N ARG A 99 -11.13 -0.02 6.06
CA ARG A 99 -11.08 1.30 5.40
C ARG A 99 -9.68 1.93 5.36
N PRO A 100 -8.89 1.93 6.45
CA PRO A 100 -7.50 2.39 6.40
C PRO A 100 -6.65 1.59 5.41
N LEU A 101 -6.92 0.28 5.30
CA LEU A 101 -6.23 -0.59 4.34
C LEU A 101 -6.53 -0.17 2.90
N HIS A 102 -7.80 0.00 2.53
CA HIS A 102 -8.18 0.42 1.17
C HIS A 102 -7.61 1.81 0.81
N ARG A 103 -7.50 2.72 1.79
CA ARG A 103 -6.81 4.01 1.58
C ARG A 103 -5.31 3.82 1.35
N ALA A 104 -4.67 2.92 2.08
CA ALA A 104 -3.26 2.59 1.88
C ALA A 104 -3.04 1.93 0.50
N GLU A 105 -3.92 1.02 0.09
CA GLU A 105 -3.91 0.41 -1.24
C GLU A 105 -3.92 1.47 -2.35
N LEU A 106 -4.87 2.39 -2.29
CA LEU A 106 -4.97 3.45 -3.28
C LEU A 106 -3.74 4.37 -3.26
N THR A 107 -3.23 4.69 -2.08
CA THR A 107 -2.04 5.53 -1.92
C THR A 107 -0.82 4.88 -2.55
N VAL A 108 -0.55 3.62 -2.21
CA VAL A 108 0.59 2.88 -2.76
C VAL A 108 0.49 2.75 -4.28
N TYR A 109 -0.71 2.46 -4.79
CA TYR A 109 -0.93 2.35 -6.23
C TYR A 109 -0.71 3.67 -6.96
N ALA A 110 -1.25 4.77 -6.45
CA ALA A 110 -1.09 6.10 -7.02
C ALA A 110 0.38 6.57 -7.02
N GLU A 111 1.13 6.23 -5.99
CA GLU A 111 2.58 6.46 -5.94
C GLU A 111 3.32 5.66 -7.01
N GLY A 112 2.92 4.41 -7.25
CA GLY A 112 3.44 3.61 -8.36
C GLY A 112 3.18 4.25 -9.73
N VAL A 113 1.98 4.78 -9.94
CA VAL A 113 1.64 5.52 -11.17
C VAL A 113 2.53 6.77 -11.32
N ALA A 114 2.74 7.52 -10.24
CA ALA A 114 3.63 8.68 -10.26
C ALA A 114 5.09 8.29 -10.53
N ASP A 115 5.50 7.13 -10.03
CA ASP A 115 6.84 6.61 -10.22
C ASP A 115 7.15 6.22 -11.66
N ILE A 116 6.16 5.71 -12.40
CA ILE A 116 6.26 5.51 -13.86
C ILE A 116 6.66 6.82 -14.54
N LEU A 117 6.04 7.93 -14.19
CA LEU A 117 6.36 9.22 -14.82
C LEU A 117 7.75 9.74 -14.44
N ARG A 118 8.17 9.48 -13.21
CA ARG A 118 9.41 9.99 -12.63
C ARG A 118 10.63 9.17 -13.03
N ARG A 119 10.55 7.84 -12.94
CA ARG A 119 11.70 6.94 -12.93
C ARG A 119 11.70 5.87 -14.03
N ASP A 120 10.60 5.69 -14.79
CA ASP A 120 10.58 4.71 -15.88
C ASP A 120 11.70 5.04 -16.89
N PRO A 121 12.53 4.05 -17.29
CA PRO A 121 13.68 4.26 -18.15
C PRO A 121 13.32 4.65 -19.58
N ALA A 122 12.05 4.63 -19.97
CA ALA A 122 11.64 5.06 -21.31
C ALA A 122 12.02 6.52 -21.56
N LYS A 123 12.82 6.75 -22.59
CA LYS A 123 13.34 8.09 -22.94
C LYS A 123 12.22 9.08 -23.31
N ARG A 124 11.16 8.59 -23.98
CA ARG A 124 10.04 9.44 -24.44
C ARG A 124 9.01 9.62 -23.33
N ALA A 125 8.74 10.87 -22.97
CA ALA A 125 7.71 11.22 -21.97
C ALA A 125 6.31 10.71 -22.35
N ALA A 126 5.99 10.66 -23.64
CA ALA A 126 4.73 10.09 -24.14
C ALA A 126 4.57 8.62 -23.71
N VAL A 127 5.61 7.79 -23.87
CA VAL A 127 5.58 6.37 -23.50
C VAL A 127 5.34 6.22 -22.00
N ARG A 128 6.01 7.01 -21.14
CA ARG A 128 5.77 7.00 -19.69
C ARG A 128 4.33 7.40 -19.36
N ARG A 129 3.82 8.42 -20.04
CA ARG A 129 2.43 8.85 -19.87
C ARG A 129 1.43 7.77 -20.27
N ASP A 130 1.65 7.09 -21.38
CA ASP A 130 0.77 6.01 -21.86
C ASP A 130 0.76 4.82 -20.85
N LYS A 131 1.91 4.45 -20.30
CA LYS A 131 2.00 3.46 -19.22
C LYS A 131 1.23 3.90 -17.98
N ALA A 132 1.35 5.15 -17.56
CA ALA A 132 0.62 5.70 -16.42
C ALA A 132 -0.90 5.72 -16.67
N ILE A 133 -1.34 6.07 -17.90
CA ILE A 133 -2.75 6.00 -18.30
C ILE A 133 -3.26 4.55 -18.24
N ALA A 134 -2.48 3.60 -18.75
CA ALA A 134 -2.83 2.18 -18.70
C ALA A 134 -2.99 1.69 -17.26
N ALA A 135 -2.08 2.07 -16.36
CA ALA A 135 -2.21 1.76 -14.94
C ALA A 135 -3.49 2.36 -14.33
N LEU A 136 -3.82 3.63 -14.62
CA LEU A 136 -5.06 4.28 -14.15
C LEU A 136 -6.35 3.68 -14.76
N ARG A 137 -6.24 2.86 -15.78
CA ARG A 137 -7.36 2.14 -16.41
C ARG A 137 -7.47 0.70 -15.94
N SER A 138 -6.60 0.25 -15.02
CA SER A 138 -6.60 -1.14 -14.59
C SER A 138 -7.94 -1.55 -13.97
N PRO A 139 -8.43 -2.77 -14.26
CA PRO A 139 -9.65 -3.29 -13.65
C PRO A 139 -9.57 -3.36 -12.12
N TRP A 140 -8.39 -3.68 -11.60
CA TRP A 140 -8.16 -3.73 -10.16
C TRP A 140 -8.38 -2.36 -9.49
N LEU A 141 -7.81 -1.29 -10.06
CA LEU A 141 -8.02 0.07 -9.54
C LEU A 141 -9.49 0.47 -9.57
N HIS A 142 -10.19 0.11 -10.64
CA HIS A 142 -11.62 0.39 -10.76
C HIS A 142 -12.40 -0.32 -9.64
N ALA A 143 -12.14 -1.59 -9.39
CA ALA A 143 -12.78 -2.35 -8.31
C ALA A 143 -12.48 -1.76 -6.94
N LEU A 144 -11.24 -1.33 -6.67
CA LEU A 144 -10.86 -0.66 -5.44
C LEU A 144 -11.62 0.65 -5.25
N LEU A 145 -11.69 1.50 -6.28
CA LEU A 145 -12.42 2.78 -6.22
C LEU A 145 -13.92 2.59 -5.97
N GLU A 146 -14.55 1.57 -6.58
CA GLU A 146 -15.96 1.26 -6.31
C GLU A 146 -16.16 0.76 -4.87
N ARG A 147 -15.29 -0.08 -4.36
CA ARG A 147 -15.31 -0.51 -2.95
C ARG A 147 -15.20 0.69 -2.02
N MET A 148 -14.22 1.57 -2.26
CA MET A 148 -14.02 2.79 -1.46
C MET A 148 -15.25 3.72 -1.51
N ARG A 149 -15.96 3.78 -2.64
CA ARG A 149 -17.19 4.54 -2.81
C ARG A 149 -18.32 3.97 -1.93
N ILE A 150 -18.52 2.66 -1.96
CA ILE A 150 -19.53 1.97 -1.16
C ILE A 150 -19.25 2.16 0.34
N GLU A 151 -18.01 2.03 0.75
CA GLU A 151 -17.56 2.17 2.15
C GLU A 151 -17.42 3.63 2.60
N ARG A 152 -17.60 4.59 1.70
CA ARG A 152 -17.36 6.02 1.96
C ARG A 152 -15.97 6.28 2.53
N CYS A 153 -14.95 5.64 1.93
CA CYS A 153 -13.57 5.63 2.39
C CYS A 153 -12.68 6.33 1.38
N TYR A 154 -12.59 7.65 1.45
CA TYR A 154 -11.87 8.46 0.47
C TYR A 154 -10.50 8.90 0.97
N SER A 155 -9.57 9.14 0.04
CA SER A 155 -8.26 9.74 0.24
C SER A 155 -8.03 10.84 -0.80
N ALA A 156 -6.94 11.60 -0.67
CA ALA A 156 -6.56 12.62 -1.64
C ALA A 156 -6.49 12.09 -3.08
N TYR A 157 -6.09 10.82 -3.25
CA TYR A 157 -5.94 10.21 -4.58
C TYR A 157 -7.25 9.71 -5.20
N TYR A 158 -8.35 9.66 -4.44
CA TYR A 158 -9.59 9.07 -4.94
C TYR A 158 -10.10 9.74 -6.22
N LEU A 159 -10.29 11.06 -6.20
CA LEU A 159 -10.78 11.81 -7.36
C LEU A 159 -9.80 11.79 -8.53
N PRO A 160 -8.49 12.07 -8.37
CA PRO A 160 -7.52 11.95 -9.45
C PRO A 160 -7.51 10.59 -10.13
N CYS A 161 -7.57 9.50 -9.37
CA CYS A 161 -7.63 8.14 -9.90
C CYS A 161 -8.98 7.86 -10.59
N ARG A 162 -10.09 8.30 -9.99
CA ARG A 162 -11.44 8.16 -10.57
C ARG A 162 -11.58 8.88 -11.90
N TRP A 163 -11.00 10.07 -12.03
CA TRP A 163 -10.96 10.83 -13.27
C TRP A 163 -9.84 10.38 -14.23
N ARG A 164 -9.04 9.40 -13.84
CA ARG A 164 -7.88 8.90 -14.60
C ARG A 164 -6.92 10.04 -14.98
N SER A 165 -6.78 11.02 -14.10
CA SER A 165 -5.95 12.20 -14.34
C SER A 165 -4.51 11.93 -13.92
N VAL A 166 -3.68 11.57 -14.88
CA VAL A 166 -2.24 11.36 -14.67
C VAL A 166 -1.58 12.59 -14.04
N ARG A 167 -1.94 13.80 -14.51
CA ARG A 167 -1.38 15.06 -13.99
C ARG A 167 -1.70 15.27 -12.52
N LEU A 168 -2.98 15.13 -12.13
CA LEU A 168 -3.39 15.33 -10.73
C LEU A 168 -2.79 14.26 -9.81
N THR A 169 -2.78 13.00 -10.25
CA THR A 169 -2.17 11.90 -9.48
C THR A 169 -0.68 12.19 -9.24
N PHE A 170 0.05 12.60 -10.26
CA PHE A 170 1.47 12.95 -10.16
C PHE A 170 1.69 14.16 -9.23
N THR A 171 0.93 15.24 -9.41
CA THR A 171 1.05 16.45 -8.58
C THR A 171 0.83 16.15 -7.10
N LEU A 172 -0.17 15.31 -6.78
CA LEU A 172 -0.43 14.92 -5.39
C LEU A 172 0.67 14.01 -4.82
N ALA A 173 1.22 13.10 -5.63
CA ALA A 173 2.33 12.26 -5.21
C ALA A 173 3.59 13.11 -4.93
N GLU A 174 3.86 14.12 -5.74
CA GLU A 174 4.95 15.07 -5.48
C GLU A 174 4.69 15.91 -4.22
N ALA A 175 3.47 16.38 -4.02
CA ALA A 175 3.09 17.11 -2.82
C ALA A 175 3.29 16.26 -1.55
N LYS A 176 2.91 14.99 -1.59
CA LYS A 176 3.15 14.05 -0.49
C LYS A 176 4.65 13.83 -0.25
N ARG A 177 5.41 13.56 -1.31
CA ARG A 177 6.85 13.31 -1.26
C ARG A 177 7.64 14.48 -0.69
N THR A 178 7.22 15.72 -1.01
CA THR A 178 7.87 16.95 -0.51
C THR A 178 7.35 17.42 0.85
N GLY A 179 6.45 16.66 1.48
CA GLY A 179 5.85 17.04 2.76
C GLY A 179 4.93 18.26 2.69
N SER A 180 4.37 18.55 1.50
CA SER A 180 3.47 19.69 1.34
C SER A 180 2.21 19.54 2.20
N PRO A 181 1.85 20.57 3.00
CA PRO A 181 0.64 20.53 3.81
C PRO A 181 -0.65 20.43 2.99
N MET A 182 -0.60 20.77 1.70
CA MET A 182 -1.72 20.62 0.78
C MET A 182 -2.19 19.18 0.69
N PHE A 183 -1.26 18.21 0.60
CA PHE A 183 -1.62 16.79 0.54
C PHE A 183 -2.40 16.37 1.81
N GLY A 184 -1.87 16.71 2.99
CA GLY A 184 -2.53 16.39 4.27
C GLY A 184 -3.93 16.96 4.37
N LYS A 185 -4.13 18.22 3.95
CA LYS A 185 -5.45 18.87 3.95
C LYS A 185 -6.44 18.16 3.01
N LEU A 186 -6.01 17.80 1.81
CA LEU A 186 -6.86 17.10 0.84
C LEU A 186 -7.18 15.67 1.30
N ASP A 187 -6.22 14.98 1.90
CA ASP A 187 -6.44 13.64 2.44
C ASP A 187 -7.38 13.67 3.64
N TRP A 188 -7.22 14.64 4.54
CA TRP A 188 -8.14 14.89 5.64
C TRP A 188 -9.56 15.20 5.15
N ALA A 189 -9.69 16.12 4.18
CA ALA A 189 -10.99 16.46 3.60
C ALA A 189 -11.69 15.26 2.94
N GLY A 190 -10.93 14.44 2.19
CA GLY A 190 -11.44 13.20 1.62
C GLY A 190 -11.96 12.25 2.70
N TYR A 191 -11.20 12.07 3.76
CA TYR A 191 -11.54 11.14 4.83
C TYR A 191 -12.71 11.60 5.69
N TYR A 192 -12.69 12.84 6.16
CA TYR A 192 -13.67 13.33 7.13
C TYR A 192 -14.89 13.95 6.46
N LEU A 193 -14.72 14.82 5.48
CA LEU A 193 -15.84 15.53 4.86
C LEU A 193 -16.62 14.62 3.90
N LEU A 194 -15.95 14.03 2.92
CA LEU A 194 -16.60 13.18 1.93
C LEU A 194 -16.98 11.81 2.51
N GLY A 195 -16.18 11.30 3.44
CA GLY A 195 -16.45 10.07 4.18
C GLY A 195 -17.60 10.19 5.18
N GLY A 196 -18.05 11.42 5.49
CA GLY A 196 -19.14 11.68 6.46
C GLY A 196 -18.78 11.29 7.89
N ARG A 197 -17.49 11.40 8.26
CA ARG A 197 -16.95 10.98 9.55
C ARG A 197 -16.69 12.12 10.53
N LEU A 198 -16.98 13.36 10.15
CA LEU A 198 -17.15 14.40 11.14
C LEU A 198 -18.35 13.99 11.97
N ARG A 199 -18.11 13.58 13.22
CA ARG A 199 -19.20 13.40 14.16
C ARG A 199 -19.98 14.70 14.20
N ARG A 200 -21.27 14.60 13.97
CA ARG A 200 -22.22 15.57 14.44
C ARG A 200 -22.37 15.24 15.93
N ASP A 201 -21.54 15.87 16.75
CA ASP A 201 -21.78 15.93 18.18
C ASP A 201 -22.99 16.82 18.41
#